data_8a60817dc4bdbcf467c0187d40ad8e89
#
_entry.id   8a60817dc4bdbcf467c0187d40ad8e89
#
_cell.length_a   1.000
_cell.length_b   1.000
_cell.length_c   1.000
_cell.angle_alpha   90.00
_cell.angle_beta   90.00
_cell.angle_gamma   90.00
#
_symmetry.space_group_name_H-M   'P 1'
#
loop_
_entity.id
_entity.type
_entity.pdbx_description
1 polymer ?
#
loop_
_entity_poly.entity_id
_entity_poly.type
_entity_poly.pdbx_seq_one_letter_code
_entity_poly.pdbx_strand_id
1 'polypeptide(L)'
;MTAVETRPLRAEDRLAWEALARGYKDFYNTPTTDAEYATAWSRLLAQDGVFALGAFIDGQLAGIAHYLFHTSVWAPRTCYLQDLFTAPGARGQGVGRALIEAVAAEANARGATRYYWLTQEHNVVARRLYDKLALHAGFIRYDFALPPGA
;
A
#
# COMPACT_ATOMS: atom_id res chain seq x y z
N MET A 1 4.08 -13.82 20.62
CA MET A 1 4.02 -12.95 19.43
C MET A 1 2.97 -13.50 18.48
N THR A 2 2.05 -12.66 18.07
CA THR A 2 1.04 -13.05 17.09
C THR A 2 1.68 -13.10 15.70
N ALA A 3 1.48 -14.20 14.99
CA ALA A 3 2.03 -14.33 13.63
C ALA A 3 1.21 -13.47 12.64
N VAL A 4 1.91 -12.78 11.75
CA VAL A 4 1.29 -12.03 10.66
C VAL A 4 1.46 -12.83 9.37
N GLU A 5 0.34 -13.16 8.75
CA GLU A 5 0.33 -13.84 7.46
C GLU A 5 -0.03 -12.84 6.36
N THR A 6 0.67 -12.92 5.24
CA THR A 6 0.39 -12.06 4.08
C THR A 6 -0.05 -12.90 2.90
N ARG A 7 -1.03 -12.40 2.17
CA ARG A 7 -1.51 -13.01 0.92
C ARG A 7 -2.24 -12.00 0.05
N PRO A 8 -2.41 -12.30 -1.25
CA PRO A 8 -3.29 -11.50 -2.11
C PRO A 8 -4.73 -11.47 -1.56
N LEU A 9 -5.42 -10.37 -1.78
CA LEU A 9 -6.82 -10.25 -1.41
C LEU A 9 -7.70 -11.06 -2.38
N ARG A 10 -8.80 -11.59 -1.84
CA ARG A 10 -9.78 -12.40 -2.57
C ARG A 10 -11.13 -11.70 -2.55
N ALA A 11 -12.07 -12.19 -3.35
CA ALA A 11 -13.41 -11.61 -3.45
C ALA A 11 -14.11 -11.49 -2.10
N GLU A 12 -13.96 -12.47 -1.23
CA GLU A 12 -14.55 -12.49 0.11
C GLU A 12 -13.95 -11.47 1.08
N ASP A 13 -12.80 -10.89 0.76
CA ASP A 13 -12.12 -9.91 1.60
C ASP A 13 -12.67 -8.49 1.43
N ARG A 14 -13.63 -8.26 0.53
CA ARG A 14 -14.05 -6.92 0.15
C ARG A 14 -14.48 -6.05 1.32
N LEU A 15 -15.35 -6.56 2.19
CA LEU A 15 -15.87 -5.75 3.31
C LEU A 15 -14.76 -5.35 4.28
N ALA A 16 -13.87 -6.29 4.60
CA ALA A 16 -12.74 -6.02 5.47
C ALA A 16 -11.74 -5.03 4.82
N TRP A 17 -11.48 -5.19 3.52
CA TRP A 17 -10.64 -4.26 2.78
C TRP A 17 -11.23 -2.84 2.77
N GLU A 18 -12.53 -2.72 2.49
CA GLU A 18 -13.17 -1.41 2.40
C GLU A 18 -13.12 -0.67 3.75
N ALA A 19 -13.29 -1.37 4.86
CA ALA A 19 -13.17 -0.77 6.18
C ALA A 19 -11.77 -0.16 6.39
N LEU A 20 -10.72 -0.88 6.00
CA LEU A 20 -9.35 -0.37 6.10
C LEU A 20 -9.07 0.75 5.09
N ALA A 21 -9.58 0.63 3.87
CA ALA A 21 -9.42 1.66 2.85
C ALA A 21 -10.09 2.98 3.28
N ARG A 22 -11.26 2.91 3.90
CA ARG A 22 -11.92 4.08 4.47
C ARG A 22 -11.09 4.70 5.60
N GLY A 23 -10.53 3.88 6.48
CA GLY A 23 -9.62 4.35 7.53
C GLY A 23 -8.39 5.07 6.99
N TYR A 24 -7.82 4.56 5.91
CA TYR A 24 -6.70 5.19 5.21
C TYR A 24 -7.08 6.57 4.66
N LYS A 25 -8.24 6.67 3.97
CA LYS A 25 -8.72 7.92 3.42
C LYS A 25 -9.05 8.94 4.51
N ASP A 26 -9.63 8.50 5.61
CA ASP A 26 -9.89 9.36 6.77
C ASP A 26 -8.62 9.90 7.39
N PHE A 27 -7.59 9.06 7.49
CA PHE A 27 -6.28 9.47 8.00
C PHE A 27 -5.67 10.61 7.18
N TYR A 28 -5.85 10.58 5.86
CA TYR A 28 -5.37 11.63 4.96
C TYR A 28 -6.41 12.70 4.62
N ASN A 29 -7.55 12.69 5.30
CA ASN A 29 -8.65 13.65 5.05
C ASN A 29 -9.05 13.74 3.57
N THR A 30 -9.15 12.58 2.92
CA THR A 30 -9.45 12.49 1.49
C THR A 30 -10.89 12.02 1.29
N PRO A 31 -11.84 12.93 0.94
CA PRO A 31 -13.22 12.51 0.65
C PRO A 31 -13.25 11.51 -0.51
N THR A 32 -13.94 10.40 -0.30
CA THR A 32 -14.00 9.33 -1.30
C THR A 32 -15.42 8.76 -1.32
N THR A 33 -15.99 8.63 -2.51
CA THR A 33 -17.37 8.14 -2.69
C THR A 33 -17.43 6.62 -2.66
N ASP A 34 -18.62 6.07 -2.39
CA ASP A 34 -18.84 4.64 -2.44
C ASP A 34 -18.51 4.06 -3.83
N ALA A 35 -18.84 4.80 -4.89
CA ALA A 35 -18.52 4.39 -6.26
C ALA A 35 -17.01 4.31 -6.50
N GLU A 36 -16.24 5.24 -5.92
CA GLU A 36 -14.78 5.22 -6.03
C GLU A 36 -14.18 4.00 -5.31
N TYR A 37 -14.70 3.63 -4.13
CA TYR A 37 -14.28 2.40 -3.45
C TYR A 37 -14.61 1.16 -4.28
N ALA A 38 -15.79 1.10 -4.86
CA ALA A 38 -16.20 -0.03 -5.69
C ALA A 38 -15.30 -0.17 -6.93
N THR A 39 -14.97 0.95 -7.57
CA THR A 39 -14.08 0.97 -8.74
C THR A 39 -12.65 0.55 -8.36
N ALA A 40 -12.13 1.06 -7.26
CA ALA A 40 -10.82 0.69 -6.77
C ALA A 40 -10.73 -0.81 -6.45
N TRP A 41 -11.75 -1.34 -5.78
CA TRP A 41 -11.81 -2.76 -5.47
C TRP A 41 -11.81 -3.61 -6.74
N SER A 42 -12.60 -3.22 -7.74
CA SER A 42 -12.66 -3.94 -9.02
C SER A 42 -11.30 -4.00 -9.72
N ARG A 43 -10.57 -2.87 -9.72
CA ARG A 43 -9.21 -2.83 -10.29
C ARG A 43 -8.25 -3.75 -9.54
N LEU A 44 -8.28 -3.71 -8.22
CA LEU A 44 -7.40 -4.53 -7.39
C LEU A 44 -7.69 -6.02 -7.56
N LEU A 45 -8.97 -6.41 -7.56
CA LEU A 45 -9.36 -7.80 -7.70
C LEU A 45 -9.01 -8.34 -9.09
N ALA A 46 -9.18 -7.51 -10.13
CA ALA A 46 -8.81 -7.85 -11.50
C ALA A 46 -7.31 -7.75 -11.77
N GLN A 47 -6.53 -7.20 -10.84
CA GLN A 47 -5.11 -6.90 -11.03
C GLN A 47 -4.85 -6.05 -12.28
N ASP A 48 -5.71 -5.06 -12.48
CA ASP A 48 -5.68 -4.18 -13.65
C ASP A 48 -4.69 -3.02 -13.41
N GLY A 49 -3.41 -3.34 -13.55
CA GLY A 49 -2.32 -2.40 -13.36
C GLY A 49 -2.00 -2.07 -11.89
N VAL A 50 -2.86 -2.48 -10.98
CA VAL A 50 -2.67 -2.29 -9.53
C VAL A 50 -2.90 -3.61 -8.80
N PHE A 51 -2.23 -3.78 -7.67
CA PHE A 51 -2.21 -5.02 -6.92
C PHE A 51 -2.40 -4.75 -5.44
N ALA A 52 -2.93 -5.72 -4.71
CA ALA A 52 -3.11 -5.62 -3.28
C ALA A 52 -2.64 -6.87 -2.55
N LEU A 53 -1.98 -6.65 -1.42
CA LEU A 53 -1.73 -7.69 -0.42
C LEU A 53 -2.44 -7.33 0.87
N GLY A 54 -2.95 -8.33 1.55
CA GLY A 54 -3.47 -8.20 2.90
C GLY A 54 -2.54 -8.85 3.91
N ALA A 55 -2.48 -8.29 5.10
CA ALA A 55 -1.84 -8.90 6.26
C ALA A 55 -2.93 -9.34 7.24
N PHE A 56 -2.84 -10.56 7.70
CA PHE A 56 -3.86 -11.20 8.53
C PHE A 56 -3.26 -11.65 9.85
N ILE A 57 -4.01 -11.41 10.93
CA ILE A 57 -3.71 -11.91 12.26
C ILE A 57 -4.90 -12.74 12.71
N ASP A 58 -4.67 -14.01 13.04
CA ASP A 58 -5.72 -14.96 13.41
C ASP A 58 -6.88 -14.98 12.41
N GLY A 59 -6.54 -14.95 11.11
CA GLY A 59 -7.49 -14.99 10.02
C GLY A 59 -8.23 -13.69 9.72
N GLN A 60 -7.98 -12.62 10.49
CA GLN A 60 -8.62 -11.33 10.29
C GLN A 60 -7.68 -10.34 9.60
N LEU A 61 -8.22 -9.58 8.66
CA LEU A 61 -7.44 -8.58 7.93
C LEU A 61 -7.02 -7.45 8.87
N ALA A 62 -5.72 -7.30 9.04
CA ALA A 62 -5.11 -6.32 9.94
C ALA A 62 -4.40 -5.18 9.22
N GLY A 63 -4.10 -5.34 7.94
CA GLY A 63 -3.45 -4.30 7.14
C GLY A 63 -3.56 -4.56 5.66
N ILE A 64 -3.38 -3.50 4.88
CA ILE A 64 -3.44 -3.56 3.42
C ILE A 64 -2.26 -2.81 2.80
N ALA A 65 -1.82 -3.31 1.66
CA ALA A 65 -0.84 -2.64 0.81
C ALA A 65 -1.35 -2.66 -0.63
N HIS A 66 -1.30 -1.49 -1.27
CA HIS A 66 -1.58 -1.36 -2.71
C HIS A 66 -0.29 -1.00 -3.42
N TYR A 67 0.03 -1.70 -4.49
CA TYR A 67 1.27 -1.46 -5.22
C TYR A 67 1.06 -1.63 -6.71
N LEU A 68 1.99 -1.07 -7.47
CA LEU A 68 1.97 -1.12 -8.93
C LEU A 68 3.40 -1.11 -9.47
N PHE A 69 3.53 -1.39 -10.76
CA PHE A 69 4.81 -1.37 -11.44
C PHE A 69 4.80 -0.33 -12.55
N HIS A 70 5.92 0.35 -12.74
CA HIS A 70 6.10 1.24 -13.87
C HIS A 70 7.48 1.04 -14.49
N THR A 71 7.59 1.41 -15.76
CA THR A 71 8.85 1.49 -16.47
C THR A 71 9.48 2.86 -16.21
N SER A 72 10.77 2.93 -16.03
CA SER A 72 11.52 4.17 -16.00
C SER A 72 12.54 4.18 -17.16
N VAL A 73 13.13 5.35 -17.43
CA VAL A 73 14.14 5.46 -18.51
C VAL A 73 15.33 4.53 -18.25
N TRP A 74 15.73 4.41 -16.98
CA TRP A 74 16.95 3.70 -16.59
C TRP A 74 16.72 2.32 -16.01
N ALA A 75 15.46 1.92 -15.80
CA ALA A 75 15.12 0.61 -15.25
C ALA A 75 13.84 0.09 -15.90
N PRO A 76 13.83 -1.17 -16.37
CA PRO A 76 12.66 -1.70 -17.08
C PRO A 76 11.45 -1.89 -16.17
N ARG A 77 11.65 -2.06 -14.87
CA ARG A 77 10.55 -2.26 -13.93
C ARG A 77 10.88 -1.72 -12.54
N THR A 78 10.01 -0.86 -12.07
CA THR A 78 10.06 -0.26 -10.74
C THR A 78 8.76 -0.56 -10.01
N CYS A 79 8.84 -0.99 -8.76
CA CYS A 79 7.67 -1.19 -7.91
C CYS A 79 7.42 0.08 -7.09
N TYR A 80 6.17 0.54 -7.11
CA TYR A 80 5.71 1.65 -6.27
C TYR A 80 4.69 1.12 -5.27
N LEU A 81 5.01 1.21 -3.98
CA LEU A 81 4.05 0.95 -2.90
C LEU A 81 3.25 2.23 -2.70
N GLN A 82 2.03 2.24 -3.23
CA GLN A 82 1.20 3.45 -3.26
C GLN A 82 0.53 3.72 -1.92
N ASP A 83 -0.08 2.70 -1.31
CA ASP A 83 -0.81 2.82 -0.06
C ASP A 83 -0.39 1.71 0.90
N LEU A 84 -0.22 2.09 2.16
CA LEU A 84 0.09 1.14 3.24
C LEU A 84 -0.70 1.58 4.48
N PHE A 85 -1.54 0.69 5.01
CA PHE A 85 -2.33 1.01 6.17
C PHE A 85 -2.48 -0.20 7.10
N THR A 86 -2.29 0.04 8.39
CA THR A 86 -2.51 -0.95 9.45
C THR A 86 -3.74 -0.55 10.26
N ALA A 87 -4.63 -1.51 10.52
CA ALA A 87 -5.79 -1.27 11.38
C ALA A 87 -5.33 -0.72 12.74
N PRO A 88 -6.02 0.31 13.28
CA PRO A 88 -5.59 0.93 14.54
C PRO A 88 -5.38 -0.07 15.69
N GLY A 89 -6.24 -1.09 15.79
CA GLY A 89 -6.11 -2.12 16.83
C GLY A 89 -4.99 -3.13 16.62
N ALA A 90 -4.36 -3.12 15.44
CA ALA A 90 -3.28 -4.05 15.08
C ALA A 90 -1.91 -3.37 15.02
N ARG A 91 -1.83 -2.09 15.37
CA ARG A 91 -0.55 -1.36 15.35
C ARG A 91 0.40 -1.92 16.40
N GLY A 92 1.70 -1.83 16.10
CA GLY A 92 2.75 -2.33 16.97
C GLY A 92 2.96 -3.84 16.91
N GLN A 93 2.32 -4.55 15.98
CA GLN A 93 2.42 -6.00 15.84
C GLN A 93 3.20 -6.45 14.60
N GLY A 94 3.89 -5.52 13.94
CA GLY A 94 4.73 -5.84 12.78
C GLY A 94 3.98 -5.95 11.45
N VAL A 95 2.73 -5.48 11.37
CA VAL A 95 1.90 -5.55 10.16
C VAL A 95 2.49 -4.74 9.01
N GLY A 96 2.86 -3.49 9.26
CA GLY A 96 3.45 -2.63 8.22
C GLY A 96 4.75 -3.20 7.67
N ARG A 97 5.62 -3.68 8.53
CA ARG A 97 6.86 -4.32 8.12
C ARG A 97 6.61 -5.57 7.27
N ALA A 98 5.70 -6.42 7.72
CA ALA A 98 5.34 -7.65 6.99
C ALA A 98 4.84 -7.33 5.58
N LEU A 99 4.00 -6.30 5.44
CA LEU A 99 3.49 -5.87 4.14
C LEU A 99 4.59 -5.31 3.23
N ILE A 100 5.47 -4.45 3.78
CA ILE A 100 6.58 -3.89 3.01
C ILE A 100 7.48 -5.02 2.49
N GLU A 101 7.80 -5.99 3.33
CA GLU A 101 8.65 -7.12 2.95
C GLU A 101 7.94 -8.06 1.96
N ALA A 102 6.64 -8.27 2.12
CA ALA A 102 5.86 -9.09 1.18
C ALA A 102 5.77 -8.46 -0.21
N VAL A 103 5.57 -7.14 -0.29
CA VAL A 103 5.60 -6.42 -1.56
C VAL A 103 7.00 -6.47 -2.18
N ALA A 104 8.06 -6.39 -1.37
CA ALA A 104 9.43 -6.55 -1.86
C ALA A 104 9.65 -7.91 -2.50
N ALA A 105 9.11 -8.98 -1.91
CA ALA A 105 9.19 -10.33 -2.48
C ALA A 105 8.46 -10.41 -3.82
N GLU A 106 7.27 -9.83 -3.91
CA GLU A 106 6.52 -9.76 -5.18
C GLU A 106 7.27 -8.94 -6.24
N ALA A 107 7.84 -7.82 -5.85
CA ALA A 107 8.63 -6.97 -6.74
C ALA A 107 9.84 -7.74 -7.30
N ASN A 108 10.55 -8.45 -6.44
CA ASN A 108 11.69 -9.26 -6.84
C ASN A 108 11.26 -10.39 -7.80
N ALA A 109 10.18 -11.08 -7.50
CA ALA A 109 9.66 -12.17 -8.32
C ALA A 109 9.25 -11.69 -9.72
N ARG A 110 8.83 -10.43 -9.85
CA ARG A 110 8.42 -9.81 -11.13
C ARG A 110 9.55 -9.07 -11.84
N GLY A 111 10.78 -9.18 -11.34
CA GLY A 111 11.95 -8.58 -11.98
C GLY A 111 12.11 -7.09 -11.76
N ALA A 112 11.49 -6.52 -10.76
CA ALA A 112 11.71 -5.11 -10.43
C ALA A 112 13.11 -4.92 -9.85
N THR A 113 13.76 -3.82 -10.25
CA THR A 113 15.10 -3.46 -9.78
C THR A 113 15.07 -2.27 -8.83
N ARG A 114 13.91 -1.64 -8.69
CA ARG A 114 13.68 -0.54 -7.76
C ARG A 114 12.36 -0.73 -7.04
N TYR A 115 12.32 -0.30 -5.78
CA TYR A 115 11.13 -0.38 -4.95
C TYR A 115 11.13 0.83 -4.02
N TYR A 116 10.07 1.63 -4.04
CA TYR A 116 10.01 2.87 -3.27
C TYR A 116 8.59 3.18 -2.83
N TRP A 117 8.48 4.06 -1.85
CA TRP A 117 7.21 4.63 -1.39
C TRP A 117 7.43 6.06 -0.92
N LEU A 118 6.31 6.77 -0.76
CA LEU A 118 6.28 8.15 -0.31
C LEU A 118 5.56 8.22 1.02
N THR A 119 5.96 9.16 1.86
CA THR A 119 5.24 9.49 3.09
C THR A 119 5.34 10.98 3.33
N GLN A 120 4.45 11.51 4.14
CA GLN A 120 4.55 12.91 4.54
C GLN A 120 5.75 13.09 5.48
N GLU A 121 6.49 14.17 5.28
CA GLU A 121 7.74 14.43 6.03
C GLU A 121 7.51 14.42 7.55
N HIS A 122 6.36 14.92 8.00
CA HIS A 122 6.02 14.99 9.42
C HIS A 122 5.47 13.70 10.01
N ASN A 123 5.30 12.66 9.20
CA ASN A 123 4.79 11.36 9.67
C ASN A 123 5.89 10.57 10.40
N VAL A 124 6.22 11.05 11.59
CA VAL A 124 7.37 10.56 12.37
C VAL A 124 7.20 9.09 12.77
N VAL A 125 5.97 8.68 13.10
CA VAL A 125 5.68 7.30 13.54
C VAL A 125 5.98 6.31 12.42
N ALA A 126 5.48 6.57 11.20
CA ALA A 126 5.75 5.71 10.06
C ALA A 126 7.23 5.74 9.66
N ARG A 127 7.86 6.91 9.70
CA ARG A 127 9.27 7.08 9.34
C ARG A 127 10.22 6.32 10.25
N ARG A 128 9.87 6.10 11.50
CA ARG A 128 10.67 5.24 12.40
C ARG A 128 10.81 3.83 11.85
N LEU A 129 9.73 3.28 11.30
CA LEU A 129 9.78 1.98 10.64
C LEU A 129 10.55 2.07 9.32
N TYR A 130 10.24 3.06 8.49
CA TYR A 130 10.83 3.19 7.15
C TYR A 130 12.35 3.37 7.21
N ASP A 131 12.85 4.15 8.16
CA ASP A 131 14.29 4.38 8.34
C ASP A 131 15.05 3.09 8.72
N LYS A 132 14.36 2.10 9.29
CA LYS A 132 14.94 0.80 9.60
C LYS A 132 15.00 -0.13 8.39
N LEU A 133 14.14 0.08 7.40
CA LEU A 133 13.96 -0.82 6.26
C LEU A 133 14.54 -0.28 4.96
N ALA A 134 14.64 1.04 4.83
CA ALA A 134 14.98 1.68 3.57
C ALA A 134 15.76 2.97 3.80
N LEU A 135 16.18 3.59 2.71
CA LEU A 135 16.94 4.83 2.72
C LEU A 135 16.08 6.00 2.25
N HIS A 136 16.02 7.07 3.03
CA HIS A 136 15.46 8.35 2.59
C HIS A 136 16.51 9.09 1.77
N ALA A 137 16.31 9.17 0.46
CA ALA A 137 17.29 9.74 -0.46
C ALA A 137 17.16 11.25 -0.67
N GLY A 138 16.32 11.94 0.10
CA GLY A 138 16.18 13.40 0.08
C GLY A 138 15.25 13.94 -1.02
N PHE A 139 14.57 13.09 -1.78
CA PHE A 139 13.61 13.54 -2.78
C PHE A 139 12.35 14.08 -2.10
N ILE A 140 11.81 15.16 -2.66
CA ILE A 140 10.51 15.70 -2.26
C ILE A 140 9.58 15.66 -3.47
N ARG A 141 8.27 15.69 -3.23
CA ARG A 141 7.26 15.58 -4.28
C ARG A 141 6.64 16.94 -4.56
N TYR A 142 6.47 17.23 -5.85
CA TYR A 142 5.68 18.37 -6.33
C TYR A 142 4.49 17.84 -7.11
N ASP A 143 3.31 18.38 -6.84
CA ASP A 143 2.09 18.04 -7.55
C ASP A 143 1.66 19.23 -8.41
N PHE A 144 1.64 19.04 -9.72
CA PHE A 144 1.13 20.05 -10.64
C PHE A 144 -0.36 19.77 -10.88
N ALA A 145 -1.21 20.76 -10.62
CA ALA A 145 -2.64 20.60 -10.80
C ALA A 145 -2.97 20.49 -12.29
N LEU A 146 -3.47 19.32 -12.70
CA LEU A 146 -3.97 19.11 -14.05
C LEU A 146 -5.47 19.36 -14.09
N PRO A 147 -6.01 19.78 -15.27
CA PRO A 147 -7.46 19.90 -15.42
C PRO A 147 -8.14 18.57 -15.14
N PRO A 148 -9.37 18.55 -14.57
CA PRO A 148 -10.12 17.31 -14.39
C PRO A 148 -10.25 16.56 -15.71
N GLY A 149 -10.10 15.24 -15.66
CA GLY A 149 -10.33 14.38 -16.82
C GLY A 149 -11.78 14.43 -17.28
N ALA A 150 -12.01 14.24 -18.59
CA ALA A 150 -13.34 14.20 -19.17
C ALA A 150 -14.08 12.92 -18.75
#